data_bcedfb7ebff95e4939c2ffa540be7bbf
#
_entry.id   bcedfb7ebff95e4939c2ffa540be7bbf
#
_cell.length_a   1.000
_cell.length_b   1.000
_cell.length_c   1.000
_cell.angle_alpha   90.00
_cell.angle_beta   90.00
_cell.angle_gamma   90.00
#
_symmetry.space_group_name_H-M   'P 1'
#
loop_
_entity.id
_entity.type
_entity.pdbx_description
1 polymer ?
#
loop_
_entity_poly.entity_id
_entity_poly.type
_entity_poly.pdbx_seq_one_letter_code
_entity_poly.pdbx_strand_id
1 'polypeptide(L)'
;MRDDGKDNKKDRKRPKLNKEQKLKKQVEELQEQAQIDLEGYVTCRSAFRAVRQELVDEEKKLERVKADYHEMKERHAPLKYLSAEYRRVRRIKRHVRDLTKAKKKLRRDMKEHRDGVRRKTVTNIFALVSFAAMIMMILWRLRQLSYGVYYQAMYAAGQPLEAIMVAVCRQLLRVVCIGYGLCVIWQSIQVWFMKKKGWLGILRLSVKKKAYLLMFVGIPLQLLSYGDVLTNALMLVTIICHMGMAILLSTKEIPRRLIKTFAVLYFGSIGVIALYSVVFCRNYELPGVSDSTSTHAVSNGSFLAQMWEMSTESEFYNMGMYNTDMTRSYDMMTIPGLDYAMTLNCETKEPDSCTSMTPQGIAVTDKYTFISAYCRTKAHRSVIFMLDSKTGAYLKTIVLKDTTHAGGLAYDDKNDVLWFSSYLSVEEEDTRTKYASISCLTLQSMVAYNFDSQNTAIAYRNTCPVMFPATSFITYYDGHIYAGYWKKEKNGYSMAASYKIVNGGTAIADDPEEAFYIPGRVQGLQVYRNEIIFSISYGIDESKVEVYDIKSGKISGSNYSSETPKQELKLPQKLEQIYSYNGRLYCLFESGSFAYRLTAPVCMDRVVSLDESALVQRR
;
A
#
# COMPACT_ATOMS: atom_id res chain seq x y z
N MET A 1 15.89 -32.30 89.59
CA MET A 1 17.14 -31.62 89.28
C MET A 1 17.31 -31.46 87.82
N ARG A 2 17.51 -30.20 87.40
CA ARG A 2 17.76 -29.65 86.04
C ARG A 2 16.63 -29.75 85.02
N ASP A 3 15.95 -28.68 85.01
CA ASP A 3 15.03 -28.13 84.08
C ASP A 3 15.85 -27.58 82.89
N ASP A 4 15.60 -28.07 81.66
CA ASP A 4 16.20 -27.53 80.46
C ASP A 4 15.06 -26.95 79.60
N GLY A 5 14.79 -25.66 79.83
CA GLY A 5 13.87 -24.85 79.00
C GLY A 5 14.37 -24.73 77.59
N LYS A 6 13.71 -25.38 76.64
CA LYS A 6 13.84 -25.12 75.20
C LYS A 6 12.92 -24.00 74.80
N ASP A 7 13.50 -22.84 74.59
CA ASP A 7 12.92 -21.66 74.04
C ASP A 7 12.57 -21.91 72.54
N ASN A 8 11.30 -22.11 72.27
CA ASN A 8 10.77 -22.36 70.96
C ASN A 8 10.49 -21.00 70.28
N LYS A 9 11.51 -20.38 69.63
CA LYS A 9 11.33 -19.26 68.71
C LYS A 9 10.57 -19.75 67.49
N LYS A 10 9.25 -19.65 67.53
CA LYS A 10 8.40 -19.74 66.30
C LYS A 10 8.73 -18.58 65.38
N ASP A 11 9.56 -18.85 64.42
CA ASP A 11 9.68 -18.02 63.18
C ASP A 11 8.29 -17.81 62.57
N ARG A 12 7.69 -16.67 62.83
CA ARG A 12 6.47 -16.20 62.10
C ARG A 12 6.85 -15.97 60.67
N LYS A 13 6.80 -17.02 59.83
CA LYS A 13 6.80 -16.88 58.35
C LYS A 13 5.68 -15.92 57.99
N ARG A 14 6.05 -14.69 57.53
CA ARG A 14 5.11 -13.76 56.91
C ARG A 14 4.36 -14.52 55.81
N PRO A 15 3.02 -14.46 55.76
CA PRO A 15 2.25 -15.18 54.76
C PRO A 15 2.71 -14.75 53.35
N LYS A 16 3.05 -15.72 52.50
CA LYS A 16 3.38 -15.45 51.10
C LYS A 16 2.15 -14.85 50.46
N LEU A 17 2.17 -13.56 50.16
CA LEU A 17 1.12 -12.86 49.41
C LEU A 17 0.81 -13.64 48.14
N ASN A 18 -0.45 -13.91 47.92
CA ASN A 18 -0.97 -14.45 46.64
C ASN A 18 -0.56 -13.55 45.48
N LYS A 19 -0.40 -14.13 44.29
CA LYS A 19 0.04 -13.43 43.08
C LYS A 19 -0.77 -12.15 42.81
N GLU A 20 -2.05 -12.18 43.15
CA GLU A 20 -2.98 -11.06 43.05
C GLU A 20 -2.72 -9.97 44.09
N GLN A 21 -2.42 -10.34 45.33
CA GLN A 21 -2.07 -9.41 46.42
C GLN A 21 -0.72 -8.74 46.18
N LYS A 22 0.27 -9.46 45.60
CA LYS A 22 1.53 -8.85 45.15
C LYS A 22 1.30 -7.85 44.03
N LEU A 23 0.42 -8.18 43.11
CA LEU A 23 0.06 -7.31 42.01
C LEU A 23 -0.65 -6.04 42.49
N LYS A 24 -1.62 -6.18 43.45
CA LYS A 24 -2.31 -5.04 44.07
C LYS A 24 -1.32 -4.09 44.77
N LYS A 25 -0.42 -4.64 45.56
CA LYS A 25 0.59 -3.84 46.28
C LYS A 25 1.53 -3.08 45.34
N GLN A 26 1.99 -3.72 44.26
CA GLN A 26 2.82 -3.06 43.24
C GLN A 26 2.07 -1.96 42.47
N VAL A 27 0.78 -2.11 42.34
CA VAL A 27 -0.11 -1.14 41.68
C VAL A 27 -0.35 0.08 42.58
N GLU A 28 -0.60 -0.13 43.86
CA GLU A 28 -0.75 0.94 44.84
C GLU A 28 0.53 1.77 44.93
N GLU A 29 1.70 1.12 45.00
CA GLU A 29 3.01 1.77 44.99
C GLU A 29 3.24 2.61 43.73
N LEU A 30 2.80 2.14 42.55
CA LEU A 30 2.94 2.86 41.27
C LEU A 30 1.94 4.02 41.13
N GLN A 31 0.77 3.93 41.75
CA GLN A 31 -0.22 5.02 41.78
C GLN A 31 0.22 6.14 42.69
N GLU A 32 0.70 5.77 43.88
CA GLU A 32 1.27 6.69 44.86
C GLU A 32 2.45 7.43 44.24
N GLN A 33 3.36 6.74 43.56
CA GLN A 33 4.48 7.36 42.84
C GLN A 33 4.07 8.35 41.77
N ALA A 34 3.00 8.06 41.01
CA ALA A 34 2.52 8.95 39.95
C ALA A 34 1.84 10.22 40.48
N GLN A 35 1.23 10.15 41.65
CA GLN A 35 0.64 11.28 42.37
C GLN A 35 1.73 12.14 43.00
N ILE A 36 2.70 11.50 43.63
CA ILE A 36 3.90 12.13 44.21
C ILE A 36 4.68 12.89 43.15
N ASP A 37 4.79 12.38 41.92
CA ASP A 37 5.52 13.05 40.83
C ASP A 37 4.89 14.40 40.42
N LEU A 38 3.55 14.51 40.36
CA LEU A 38 2.88 15.77 40.02
C LEU A 38 2.91 16.76 41.20
N GLU A 39 2.53 16.30 42.38
CA GLU A 39 2.55 17.09 43.62
C GLU A 39 3.99 17.48 43.96
N GLY A 40 4.93 16.55 43.83
CA GLY A 40 6.34 16.79 44.00
C GLY A 40 6.91 17.86 43.08
N TYR A 41 6.49 17.88 41.78
CA TYR A 41 6.91 18.92 40.85
C TYR A 41 6.43 20.31 41.29
N VAL A 42 5.13 20.44 41.65
CA VAL A 42 4.55 21.71 42.10
C VAL A 42 5.23 22.18 43.40
N THR A 43 5.39 21.27 44.35
CA THR A 43 6.05 21.55 45.65
C THR A 43 7.51 21.94 45.46
N CYS A 44 8.29 21.19 44.68
CA CYS A 44 9.67 21.50 44.39
C CYS A 44 9.82 22.84 43.63
N ARG A 45 8.87 23.20 42.76
CA ARG A 45 8.89 24.46 42.02
C ARG A 45 8.63 25.67 42.93
N SER A 46 7.70 25.54 43.88
CA SER A 46 7.44 26.60 44.89
C SER A 46 8.62 26.78 45.84
N ALA A 47 9.16 25.67 46.37
CA ALA A 47 10.35 25.67 47.22
C ALA A 47 11.58 26.23 46.47
N PHE A 48 11.76 25.90 45.22
CA PHE A 48 12.86 26.43 44.41
C PHE A 48 12.78 27.95 44.22
N ARG A 49 11.57 28.52 44.06
CA ARG A 49 11.36 29.95 43.97
C ARG A 49 11.70 30.66 45.30
N ALA A 50 11.24 30.10 46.43
CA ALA A 50 11.50 30.60 47.75
C ALA A 50 13.03 30.62 48.07
N VAL A 51 13.70 29.48 47.88
CA VAL A 51 15.15 29.35 48.10
C VAL A 51 15.94 30.25 47.15
N ARG A 52 15.48 30.47 45.93
CA ARG A 52 16.12 31.39 45.00
C ARG A 52 16.03 32.84 45.46
N GLN A 53 14.88 33.24 45.98
CA GLN A 53 14.68 34.59 46.49
C GLN A 53 15.52 34.81 47.73
N GLU A 54 15.47 33.91 48.70
CA GLU A 54 16.29 33.97 49.93
C GLU A 54 17.78 33.99 49.63
N LEU A 55 18.23 33.23 48.63
CA LEU A 55 19.63 33.24 48.20
C LEU A 55 20.07 34.63 47.70
N VAL A 56 19.23 35.31 46.89
CA VAL A 56 19.52 36.66 46.37
C VAL A 56 19.61 37.67 47.51
N ASP A 57 18.70 37.54 48.49
CA ASP A 57 18.67 38.47 49.62
C ASP A 57 19.88 38.26 50.58
N GLU A 58 20.27 37.03 50.84
CA GLU A 58 21.44 36.69 51.62
C GLU A 58 22.78 37.00 50.89
N GLU A 59 22.84 36.90 49.56
CA GLU A 59 23.98 37.33 48.76
C GLU A 59 24.16 38.85 48.86
N LYS A 60 23.07 39.63 48.72
CA LYS A 60 23.13 41.10 48.93
C LYS A 60 23.58 41.49 50.35
N LYS A 61 23.09 40.76 51.34
CA LYS A 61 23.48 40.96 52.76
C LYS A 61 24.95 40.62 52.97
N LEU A 62 25.44 39.54 52.35
CA LEU A 62 26.84 39.16 52.42
C LEU A 62 27.75 40.23 51.85
N GLU A 63 27.38 40.83 50.73
CA GLU A 63 28.17 41.93 50.10
C GLU A 63 28.20 43.18 50.99
N ARG A 64 27.06 43.54 51.60
CA ARG A 64 27.04 44.67 52.56
C ARG A 64 27.94 44.42 53.75
N VAL A 65 27.79 43.27 54.43
CA VAL A 65 28.59 42.96 55.61
C VAL A 65 30.08 42.77 55.29
N LYS A 66 30.42 42.35 54.07
CA LYS A 66 31.82 42.35 53.64
C LYS A 66 32.36 43.79 53.44
N ALA A 67 31.58 44.66 52.89
CA ALA A 67 31.95 46.08 52.70
C ALA A 67 32.19 46.74 54.08
N ASP A 68 31.25 46.55 55.03
CA ASP A 68 31.37 47.02 56.39
C ASP A 68 32.65 46.46 57.08
N TYR A 69 32.96 45.19 56.91
CA TYR A 69 34.17 44.57 57.46
C TYR A 69 35.44 45.19 56.83
N HIS A 70 35.49 45.44 55.52
CA HIS A 70 36.63 46.05 54.87
C HIS A 70 36.81 47.49 55.29
N GLU A 71 35.74 48.26 55.41
CA GLU A 71 35.78 49.65 55.90
C GLU A 71 36.27 49.73 57.34
N MET A 72 35.75 48.84 58.21
CA MET A 72 36.23 48.76 59.60
C MET A 72 37.71 48.38 59.68
N LYS A 73 38.20 47.53 58.80
CA LYS A 73 39.60 47.12 58.73
C LYS A 73 40.51 48.27 58.28
N GLU A 74 40.08 49.03 57.28
CA GLU A 74 40.80 50.23 56.78
C GLU A 74 40.86 51.33 57.82
N ARG A 75 39.80 51.51 58.61
CA ARG A 75 39.73 52.46 59.71
C ARG A 75 40.46 51.98 60.99
N HIS A 76 41.19 50.85 60.96
CA HIS A 76 41.93 50.28 62.09
C HIS A 76 41.05 50.03 63.33
N ALA A 77 39.80 49.63 63.16
CA ALA A 77 38.88 49.36 64.25
C ALA A 77 39.45 48.29 65.28
N PRO A 78 39.09 48.37 66.55
CA PRO A 78 39.60 47.44 67.60
C PRO A 78 39.33 45.96 67.17
N LEU A 79 40.32 45.10 67.44
CA LEU A 79 40.30 43.66 67.08
C LEU A 79 39.02 42.91 67.52
N LYS A 80 38.43 43.32 68.64
CA LYS A 80 37.18 42.76 69.17
C LYS A 80 36.03 42.93 68.19
N TYR A 81 35.88 44.08 67.59
CA TYR A 81 34.82 44.38 66.61
C TYR A 81 35.12 43.74 65.27
N LEU A 82 36.33 43.80 64.76
CA LEU A 82 36.77 43.12 63.56
C LEU A 82 36.53 41.59 63.66
N SER A 83 36.83 40.98 64.80
CA SER A 83 36.59 39.55 64.96
C SER A 83 35.10 39.18 65.04
N ALA A 84 34.28 40.08 65.56
CA ALA A 84 32.84 39.89 65.60
C ALA A 84 32.23 39.96 64.18
N GLU A 85 32.62 40.98 63.39
CA GLU A 85 32.13 41.15 62.01
C GLU A 85 32.68 40.07 61.07
N TYR A 86 33.91 39.63 61.24
CA TYR A 86 34.46 38.49 60.54
C TYR A 86 33.66 37.21 60.79
N ARG A 87 33.25 36.97 62.04
CA ARG A 87 32.38 35.83 62.39
C ARG A 87 31.00 35.95 61.73
N ARG A 88 30.47 37.16 61.60
CA ARG A 88 29.21 37.46 60.89
C ARG A 88 29.34 37.17 59.39
N VAL A 89 30.38 37.67 58.72
CA VAL A 89 30.67 37.33 57.30
C VAL A 89 30.77 35.82 57.08
N ARG A 90 31.52 35.15 57.98
CA ARG A 90 31.69 33.66 57.88
C ARG A 90 30.38 32.88 58.09
N ARG A 91 29.47 33.38 58.92
CA ARG A 91 28.14 32.78 59.17
C ARG A 91 27.24 32.93 57.96
N ILE A 92 27.12 34.14 57.39
CA ILE A 92 26.33 34.42 56.20
C ILE A 92 26.90 33.67 54.98
N LYS A 93 28.23 33.65 54.82
CA LYS A 93 28.88 32.86 53.77
C LYS A 93 28.59 31.36 53.82
N ARG A 94 28.46 30.81 55.06
CA ARG A 94 28.01 29.40 55.20
C ARG A 94 26.56 29.24 54.79
N HIS A 95 25.67 30.13 55.19
CA HIS A 95 24.26 30.07 54.89
C HIS A 95 24.02 30.21 53.37
N VAL A 96 24.67 31.13 52.69
CA VAL A 96 24.66 31.27 51.21
C VAL A 96 25.14 29.98 50.53
N ARG A 97 26.16 29.30 51.05
CA ARG A 97 26.62 28.02 50.51
C ARG A 97 25.58 26.90 50.69
N ASP A 98 24.87 26.87 51.82
CA ASP A 98 23.86 25.88 52.07
C ASP A 98 22.60 26.11 51.22
N LEU A 99 22.16 27.34 51.03
CA LEU A 99 21.09 27.72 50.09
C LEU A 99 21.46 27.38 48.65
N THR A 100 22.73 27.56 48.27
CA THR A 100 23.20 27.18 46.92
C THR A 100 23.12 25.67 46.69
N LYS A 101 23.48 24.88 47.74
CA LYS A 101 23.31 23.39 47.67
C LYS A 101 21.86 22.99 47.62
N ALA A 102 20.98 23.61 48.41
CA ALA A 102 19.54 23.37 48.40
C ALA A 102 18.91 23.70 47.05
N LYS A 103 19.27 24.86 46.45
CA LYS A 103 18.86 25.23 45.07
C LYS A 103 19.26 24.18 44.06
N LYS A 104 20.50 23.67 44.12
CA LYS A 104 20.98 22.63 43.18
C LYS A 104 20.24 21.28 43.38
N LYS A 105 19.90 20.90 44.62
CA LYS A 105 19.12 19.71 44.91
C LYS A 105 17.70 19.85 44.35
N LEU A 106 16.98 20.92 44.68
CA LEU A 106 15.62 21.19 44.23
C LEU A 106 15.53 21.24 42.69
N ARG A 107 16.57 21.77 41.99
CA ARG A 107 16.63 21.74 40.55
C ARG A 107 16.71 20.33 39.95
N ARG A 108 17.40 19.41 40.64
CA ARG A 108 17.46 17.98 40.25
C ARG A 108 16.12 17.31 40.46
N ASP A 109 15.52 17.51 41.65
CA ASP A 109 14.24 16.91 42.01
C ASP A 109 13.12 17.40 41.07
N MET A 110 13.07 18.70 40.75
CA MET A 110 12.16 19.26 39.73
C MET A 110 12.34 18.60 38.37
N LYS A 111 13.57 18.37 37.94
CA LYS A 111 13.84 17.72 36.65
C LYS A 111 13.32 16.28 36.65
N GLU A 112 13.52 15.56 37.71
CA GLU A 112 13.07 14.17 37.86
C GLU A 112 11.55 14.06 37.82
N HIS A 113 10.83 14.89 38.58
CA HIS A 113 9.36 14.94 38.54
C HIS A 113 8.79 15.42 37.22
N ARG A 114 9.41 16.42 36.57
CA ARG A 114 9.01 16.89 35.23
C ARG A 114 9.16 15.80 34.19
N ASP A 115 10.23 15.03 34.25
CA ASP A 115 10.47 13.94 33.31
C ASP A 115 9.42 12.82 33.49
N GLY A 116 8.93 12.58 34.69
CA GLY A 116 7.81 11.69 34.97
C GLY A 116 6.51 12.14 34.30
N VAL A 117 6.14 13.40 34.46
CA VAL A 117 4.95 13.99 33.82
C VAL A 117 5.06 13.96 32.29
N ARG A 118 6.22 14.33 31.73
CA ARG A 118 6.47 14.29 30.29
C ARG A 118 6.35 12.88 29.73
N ARG A 119 6.88 11.88 30.41
CA ARG A 119 6.76 10.47 29.99
C ARG A 119 5.29 10.04 29.87
N LYS A 120 4.44 10.43 30.81
CA LYS A 120 3.01 10.13 30.78
C LYS A 120 2.31 10.75 29.58
N THR A 121 2.59 12.03 29.30
CA THR A 121 1.99 12.74 28.15
C THR A 121 2.39 12.10 26.84
N VAL A 122 3.67 11.80 26.64
CA VAL A 122 4.17 11.15 25.42
C VAL A 122 3.58 9.73 25.25
N THR A 123 3.44 8.97 26.36
CA THR A 123 2.79 7.65 26.30
C THR A 123 1.33 7.75 25.84
N ASN A 124 0.59 8.77 26.29
CA ASN A 124 -0.80 8.99 25.84
C ASN A 124 -0.86 9.37 24.36
N ILE A 125 0.10 10.15 23.86
CA ILE A 125 0.19 10.50 22.43
C ILE A 125 0.45 9.24 21.58
N PHE A 126 1.40 8.40 21.99
CA PHE A 126 1.67 7.14 21.29
C PHE A 126 0.46 6.20 21.27
N ALA A 127 -0.29 6.14 22.37
CA ALA A 127 -1.53 5.36 22.43
C ALA A 127 -2.60 5.91 21.48
N LEU A 128 -2.73 7.25 21.36
CA LEU A 128 -3.68 7.89 20.44
C LEU A 128 -3.33 7.60 18.98
N VAL A 129 -2.06 7.76 18.62
CA VAL A 129 -1.59 7.50 17.26
C VAL A 129 -1.78 6.02 16.90
N SER A 130 -1.42 5.09 17.79
CA SER A 130 -1.66 3.66 17.57
C SER A 130 -3.14 3.32 17.42
N PHE A 131 -4.00 3.96 18.21
CA PHE A 131 -5.46 3.77 18.14
C PHE A 131 -6.00 4.17 16.76
N ALA A 132 -5.66 5.37 16.29
CA ALA A 132 -6.10 5.87 15.00
C ALA A 132 -5.57 5.01 13.84
N ALA A 133 -4.29 4.64 13.87
CA ALA A 133 -3.69 3.78 12.86
C ALA A 133 -4.39 2.42 12.79
N MET A 134 -4.73 1.83 13.93
CA MET A 134 -5.38 0.52 13.95
C MET A 134 -6.84 0.55 13.54
N ILE A 135 -7.57 1.61 13.82
CA ILE A 135 -8.92 1.77 13.26
C ILE A 135 -8.87 1.79 11.73
N MET A 136 -7.98 2.60 11.15
CA MET A 136 -7.81 2.67 9.70
C MET A 136 -7.43 1.30 9.10
N MET A 137 -6.50 0.60 9.73
CA MET A 137 -6.10 -0.74 9.29
C MET A 137 -7.24 -1.75 9.36
N ILE A 138 -8.02 -1.76 10.45
CA ILE A 138 -9.14 -2.69 10.60
C ILE A 138 -10.20 -2.42 9.53
N LEU A 139 -10.57 -1.18 9.29
CA LEU A 139 -11.55 -0.82 8.25
C LEU A 139 -11.06 -1.27 6.87
N TRP A 140 -9.79 -1.03 6.57
CA TRP A 140 -9.18 -1.49 5.33
C TRP A 140 -9.19 -3.01 5.17
N ARG A 141 -8.79 -3.75 6.23
CA ARG A 141 -8.78 -5.21 6.21
C ARG A 141 -10.17 -5.83 6.18
N LEU A 142 -11.15 -5.23 6.85
CA LEU A 142 -12.56 -5.66 6.76
C LEU A 142 -13.10 -5.51 5.34
N ARG A 143 -12.79 -4.39 4.68
CA ARG A 143 -13.14 -4.20 3.26
C ARG A 143 -12.53 -5.29 2.38
N GLN A 144 -11.23 -5.56 2.53
CA GLN A 144 -10.57 -6.63 1.78
C GLN A 144 -11.16 -8.02 2.09
N LEU A 145 -11.52 -8.28 3.34
CA LEU A 145 -12.08 -9.56 3.76
C LEU A 145 -13.46 -9.80 3.16
N SER A 146 -14.32 -8.77 3.11
CA SER A 146 -15.69 -8.91 2.61
C SER A 146 -15.76 -9.32 1.14
N TYR A 147 -14.83 -8.85 0.31
CA TYR A 147 -14.79 -9.17 -1.12
C TYR A 147 -13.88 -10.36 -1.47
N GLY A 148 -12.83 -10.56 -0.70
CA GLY A 148 -11.76 -11.47 -1.06
C GLY A 148 -12.05 -12.95 -0.92
N VAL A 149 -12.90 -13.36 0.03
CA VAL A 149 -13.08 -14.81 0.34
C VAL A 149 -13.67 -15.55 -0.83
N TYR A 150 -14.77 -15.05 -1.35
CA TYR A 150 -15.50 -15.72 -2.43
C TYR A 150 -14.68 -15.74 -3.73
N TYR A 151 -14.11 -14.62 -4.08
CA TYR A 151 -13.24 -14.49 -5.25
C TYR A 151 -12.05 -15.46 -5.20
N GLN A 152 -11.37 -15.54 -4.08
CA GLN A 152 -10.19 -16.40 -3.98
C GLN A 152 -10.53 -17.88 -4.05
N ALA A 153 -11.66 -18.30 -3.50
CA ALA A 153 -12.14 -19.67 -3.63
C ALA A 153 -12.39 -20.00 -5.11
N MET A 154 -13.00 -19.09 -5.84
CA MET A 154 -13.31 -19.27 -7.26
C MET A 154 -12.04 -19.20 -8.12
N TYR A 155 -11.16 -18.23 -7.86
CA TYR A 155 -9.88 -18.09 -8.56
C TYR A 155 -8.97 -19.31 -8.35
N ALA A 156 -9.05 -19.93 -7.18
CA ALA A 156 -8.34 -21.16 -6.87
C ALA A 156 -8.95 -22.41 -7.51
N ALA A 157 -10.19 -22.35 -8.01
CA ALA A 157 -10.81 -23.47 -8.70
C ALA A 157 -9.98 -23.87 -9.92
N GLY A 158 -9.63 -25.16 -10.01
CA GLY A 158 -8.73 -25.68 -11.05
C GLY A 158 -7.24 -25.36 -10.89
N GLN A 159 -6.85 -24.64 -9.83
CA GLN A 159 -5.46 -24.37 -9.51
C GLN A 159 -4.82 -25.51 -8.67
N PRO A 160 -3.50 -25.62 -8.66
CA PRO A 160 -2.81 -26.59 -7.81
C PRO A 160 -3.05 -26.30 -6.31
N LEU A 161 -2.92 -27.33 -5.48
CA LEU A 161 -3.18 -27.28 -4.04
C LEU A 161 -2.42 -26.13 -3.35
N GLU A 162 -1.19 -25.85 -3.79
CA GLU A 162 -0.37 -24.77 -3.25
C GLU A 162 -1.05 -23.40 -3.39
N ALA A 163 -1.67 -23.13 -4.54
CA ALA A 163 -2.38 -21.88 -4.78
C ALA A 163 -3.59 -21.72 -3.86
N ILE A 164 -4.33 -22.81 -3.63
CA ILE A 164 -5.46 -22.85 -2.68
C ILE A 164 -4.97 -22.57 -1.26
N MET A 165 -3.88 -23.21 -0.84
CA MET A 165 -3.30 -23.00 0.48
C MET A 165 -2.85 -21.55 0.68
N VAL A 166 -2.24 -20.95 -0.34
CA VAL A 166 -1.84 -19.52 -0.31
C VAL A 166 -3.04 -18.61 -0.12
N ALA A 167 -4.14 -18.86 -0.84
CA ALA A 167 -5.38 -18.10 -0.71
C ALA A 167 -5.95 -18.16 0.71
N VAL A 168 -6.01 -19.36 1.30
CA VAL A 168 -6.47 -19.56 2.68
C VAL A 168 -5.55 -18.86 3.67
N CYS A 169 -4.23 -19.01 3.55
CA CYS A 169 -3.25 -18.34 4.41
C CYS A 169 -3.40 -16.82 4.37
N ARG A 170 -3.67 -16.25 3.20
CA ARG A 170 -3.90 -14.81 3.04
C ARG A 170 -5.14 -14.34 3.79
N GLN A 171 -6.26 -15.05 3.70
CA GLN A 171 -7.46 -14.71 4.45
C GLN A 171 -7.24 -14.83 5.97
N LEU A 172 -6.56 -15.89 6.41
CA LEU A 172 -6.17 -16.04 7.81
C LEU A 172 -5.29 -14.87 8.28
N LEU A 173 -4.33 -14.44 7.47
CA LEU A 173 -3.50 -13.29 7.79
C LEU A 173 -4.32 -12.00 7.98
N ARG A 174 -5.35 -11.79 7.14
CA ARG A 174 -6.26 -10.63 7.29
C ARG A 174 -7.01 -10.66 8.62
N VAL A 175 -7.56 -11.82 8.98
CA VAL A 175 -8.25 -12.03 10.26
C VAL A 175 -7.30 -11.80 11.44
N VAL A 176 -6.08 -12.34 11.37
CA VAL A 176 -5.06 -12.14 12.41
C VAL A 176 -4.66 -10.67 12.54
N CYS A 177 -4.51 -9.93 11.43
CA CYS A 177 -4.25 -8.49 11.46
C CYS A 177 -5.39 -7.71 12.12
N ILE A 178 -6.66 -8.05 11.85
CA ILE A 178 -7.82 -7.45 12.52
C ILE A 178 -7.78 -7.74 14.02
N GLY A 179 -7.54 -8.99 14.42
CA GLY A 179 -7.39 -9.39 15.82
C GLY A 179 -6.26 -8.62 16.54
N TYR A 180 -5.12 -8.48 15.88
CA TYR A 180 -4.00 -7.67 16.36
C TYR A 180 -4.42 -6.20 16.57
N GLY A 181 -5.09 -5.61 15.57
CA GLY A 181 -5.60 -4.24 15.66
C GLY A 181 -6.55 -4.03 16.83
N LEU A 182 -7.47 -4.95 17.09
CA LEU A 182 -8.37 -4.92 18.25
C LEU A 182 -7.60 -4.98 19.58
N CYS A 183 -6.55 -5.80 19.66
CA CYS A 183 -5.69 -5.86 20.85
C CYS A 183 -4.96 -4.53 21.11
N VAL A 184 -4.48 -3.86 20.04
CA VAL A 184 -3.83 -2.54 20.13
C VAL A 184 -4.82 -1.46 20.55
N ILE A 185 -6.03 -1.46 19.98
CA ILE A 185 -7.11 -0.53 20.35
C ILE A 185 -7.44 -0.69 21.83
N TRP A 186 -7.64 -1.92 22.29
CA TRP A 186 -7.90 -2.22 23.70
C TRP A 186 -6.78 -1.72 24.63
N GLN A 187 -5.52 -1.93 24.24
CA GLN A 187 -4.38 -1.41 25.01
C GLN A 187 -4.37 0.12 25.05
N SER A 188 -4.65 0.79 23.93
CA SER A 188 -4.69 2.25 23.84
C SER A 188 -5.77 2.84 24.75
N ILE A 189 -6.95 2.21 24.78
CA ILE A 189 -8.03 2.54 25.71
C ILE A 189 -7.56 2.36 27.16
N GLN A 190 -6.89 1.26 27.48
CA GLN A 190 -6.33 1.03 28.82
C GLN A 190 -5.34 2.12 29.24
N VAL A 191 -4.49 2.60 28.32
CA VAL A 191 -3.55 3.70 28.60
C VAL A 191 -4.30 4.99 28.96
N TRP A 192 -5.37 5.31 28.28
CA TRP A 192 -6.17 6.51 28.54
C TRP A 192 -6.89 6.45 29.89
N PHE A 193 -7.49 5.30 30.20
CA PHE A 193 -8.23 5.13 31.46
C PHE A 193 -7.35 4.97 32.70
N MET A 194 -6.02 4.87 32.55
CA MET A 194 -5.08 4.84 33.70
C MET A 194 -5.14 6.08 34.61
N LYS A 195 -5.89 7.12 34.28
CA LYS A 195 -6.06 8.34 35.09
C LYS A 195 -7.04 8.19 36.25
N LYS A 196 -7.96 7.22 36.23
CA LYS A 196 -9.01 7.08 37.27
C LYS A 196 -8.53 6.16 38.37
N LYS A 197 -8.86 6.53 39.65
CA LYS A 197 -8.49 5.78 40.86
C LYS A 197 -9.16 4.39 40.89
N GLY A 198 -8.51 3.42 41.48
CA GLY A 198 -9.06 2.11 41.79
C GLY A 198 -8.49 0.95 40.95
N TRP A 199 -9.36 0.06 40.45
CA TRP A 199 -9.02 -1.16 39.71
C TRP A 199 -8.14 -0.95 38.46
N LEU A 200 -8.07 0.27 37.98
CA LEU A 200 -7.29 0.68 36.81
C LEU A 200 -5.75 0.66 37.06
N GLY A 201 -5.30 0.65 38.30
CA GLY A 201 -3.87 0.53 38.59
C GLY A 201 -3.28 -0.83 38.23
N ILE A 202 -4.07 -1.91 38.27
CA ILE A 202 -3.67 -3.26 37.85
C ILE A 202 -3.36 -3.24 36.33
N LEU A 203 -4.02 -2.39 35.57
CA LEU A 203 -3.82 -2.24 34.13
C LEU A 203 -2.44 -1.67 33.75
N ARG A 204 -1.79 -0.88 34.63
CA ARG A 204 -0.50 -0.24 34.29
C ARG A 204 0.64 -1.25 34.09
N LEU A 205 0.72 -2.25 34.95
CA LEU A 205 1.69 -3.35 34.77
C LEU A 205 1.38 -4.21 33.56
N SER A 206 0.08 -4.41 33.32
CA SER A 206 -0.42 -5.13 32.13
C SER A 206 -0.09 -4.38 30.84
N VAL A 207 -0.25 -3.06 30.80
CA VAL A 207 0.05 -2.22 29.64
C VAL A 207 1.52 -2.31 29.22
N LYS A 208 2.45 -2.28 30.18
CA LYS A 208 3.88 -2.44 29.89
C LYS A 208 4.17 -3.78 29.21
N LYS A 209 3.69 -4.88 29.79
CA LYS A 209 3.92 -6.23 29.24
C LYS A 209 3.25 -6.38 27.87
N LYS A 210 2.05 -5.84 27.70
CA LYS A 210 1.32 -5.85 26.42
C LYS A 210 2.03 -5.02 25.35
N ALA A 211 2.63 -3.86 25.69
CA ALA A 211 3.38 -3.07 24.72
C ALA A 211 4.55 -3.87 24.12
N TYR A 212 5.27 -4.63 24.92
CA TYR A 212 6.31 -5.53 24.42
C TYR A 212 5.74 -6.66 23.58
N LEU A 213 4.68 -7.33 24.07
CA LEU A 213 4.06 -8.42 23.33
C LEU A 213 3.54 -7.96 21.96
N LEU A 214 2.83 -6.84 21.91
CA LEU A 214 2.28 -6.31 20.67
C LEU A 214 3.38 -5.83 19.71
N MET A 215 4.49 -5.30 20.23
CA MET A 215 5.65 -5.00 19.41
C MET A 215 6.22 -6.28 18.75
N PHE A 216 6.44 -7.34 19.54
CA PHE A 216 7.00 -8.59 19.02
C PHE A 216 6.05 -9.33 18.07
N VAL A 217 4.74 -9.28 18.29
CA VAL A 217 3.74 -9.87 17.39
C VAL A 217 3.54 -9.02 16.13
N GLY A 218 3.61 -7.70 16.27
CA GLY A 218 3.44 -6.76 15.15
C GLY A 218 4.50 -6.90 14.08
N ILE A 219 5.76 -7.19 14.45
CA ILE A 219 6.87 -7.29 13.51
C ILE A 219 6.67 -8.42 12.47
N PRO A 220 6.47 -9.69 12.85
CA PRO A 220 6.21 -10.73 11.88
C PRO A 220 4.94 -10.49 11.07
N LEU A 221 3.87 -9.94 11.67
CA LEU A 221 2.67 -9.59 10.93
C LEU A 221 2.93 -8.48 9.91
N GLN A 222 3.76 -7.50 10.22
CA GLN A 222 4.18 -6.49 9.27
C GLN A 222 4.95 -7.10 8.10
N LEU A 223 5.93 -7.97 8.37
CA LEU A 223 6.72 -8.65 7.35
C LEU A 223 5.84 -9.54 6.46
N LEU A 224 4.91 -10.28 7.06
CA LEU A 224 3.93 -11.08 6.33
C LEU A 224 2.91 -10.24 5.56
N SER A 225 2.67 -9.00 5.97
CA SER A 225 1.82 -8.04 5.26
C SER A 225 2.59 -7.19 4.25
N TYR A 226 3.80 -7.61 3.84
CA TYR A 226 4.58 -6.96 2.80
C TYR A 226 3.77 -6.89 1.49
N GLY A 227 3.70 -5.70 0.82
CA GLY A 227 2.98 -5.37 -0.43
C GLY A 227 1.60 -4.73 -0.21
N ASP A 228 0.88 -4.98 0.89
CA ASP A 228 -0.19 -4.09 1.30
C ASP A 228 0.44 -2.84 1.96
N VAL A 229 0.76 -1.87 1.12
CA VAL A 229 1.48 -0.65 1.51
C VAL A 229 0.78 0.06 2.66
N LEU A 230 -0.54 0.14 2.64
CA LEU A 230 -1.31 0.82 3.68
C LEU A 230 -1.23 0.08 5.01
N THR A 231 -1.50 -1.23 5.03
CA THR A 231 -1.36 -2.03 6.25
C THR A 231 0.06 -1.99 6.79
N ASN A 232 1.05 -2.11 5.91
CA ASN A 232 2.46 -2.10 6.30
C ASN A 232 2.86 -0.78 6.96
N ALA A 233 2.46 0.36 6.38
CA ALA A 233 2.71 1.69 6.94
C ALA A 233 2.02 1.89 8.29
N LEU A 234 0.75 1.50 8.43
CA LEU A 234 -0.01 1.63 9.67
C LEU A 234 0.56 0.73 10.79
N MET A 235 0.99 -0.48 10.45
CA MET A 235 1.68 -1.38 11.39
C MET A 235 3.04 -0.83 11.80
N LEU A 236 3.83 -0.27 10.88
CA LEU A 236 5.10 0.36 11.18
C LEU A 236 4.94 1.50 12.19
N VAL A 237 4.00 2.41 11.94
CA VAL A 237 3.67 3.50 12.87
C VAL A 237 3.31 2.96 14.26
N THR A 238 2.50 1.92 14.30
CA THR A 238 2.08 1.28 15.56
C THR A 238 3.24 0.63 16.29
N ILE A 239 4.13 -0.07 15.59
CA ILE A 239 5.33 -0.70 16.19
C ILE A 239 6.25 0.38 16.76
N ILE A 240 6.47 1.50 16.06
CA ILE A 240 7.25 2.64 16.57
C ILE A 240 6.63 3.20 17.86
N CYS A 241 5.31 3.38 17.89
CA CYS A 241 4.59 3.85 19.08
C CYS A 241 4.73 2.87 20.25
N HIS A 242 4.62 1.55 20.00
CA HIS A 242 4.78 0.52 21.03
C HIS A 242 6.22 0.45 21.55
N MET A 243 7.19 0.61 20.68
CA MET A 243 8.60 0.69 21.04
C MET A 243 8.87 1.91 21.94
N GLY A 244 8.31 3.07 21.58
CA GLY A 244 8.35 4.28 22.39
C GLY A 244 7.68 4.10 23.75
N MET A 245 6.48 3.51 23.80
CA MET A 245 5.79 3.19 25.05
C MET A 245 6.60 2.21 25.92
N ALA A 246 7.17 1.17 25.33
CA ALA A 246 8.00 0.20 26.03
C ALA A 246 9.23 0.86 26.68
N ILE A 247 9.90 1.76 25.98
CA ILE A 247 11.05 2.54 26.49
C ILE A 247 10.64 3.46 27.64
N LEU A 248 9.51 4.19 27.48
CA LEU A 248 9.03 5.15 28.47
C LEU A 248 8.51 4.51 29.75
N LEU A 249 7.86 3.34 29.61
CA LEU A 249 7.30 2.57 30.73
C LEU A 249 8.33 1.62 31.36
N SER A 250 9.50 1.44 30.76
CA SER A 250 10.55 0.55 31.26
C SER A 250 11.16 1.13 32.52
N THR A 251 11.13 0.35 33.57
CA THR A 251 11.97 0.49 34.77
C THR A 251 13.29 -0.28 34.55
N LYS A 252 14.22 -0.20 35.48
CA LYS A 252 15.60 -0.72 35.38
C LYS A 252 15.78 -2.20 34.95
N GLU A 253 14.69 -2.98 34.85
CA GLU A 253 14.71 -4.43 34.64
C GLU A 253 14.99 -4.87 33.16
N ILE A 254 14.79 -4.00 32.19
CA ILE A 254 15.14 -4.32 30.79
C ILE A 254 16.26 -3.38 30.35
N PRO A 255 17.42 -3.90 29.94
CA PRO A 255 18.54 -3.08 29.51
C PRO A 255 18.13 -2.23 28.31
N ARG A 256 18.20 -0.91 28.44
CA ARG A 256 17.95 0.02 27.32
C ARG A 256 18.78 -0.31 26.08
N ARG A 257 19.93 -0.97 26.28
CA ARG A 257 20.78 -1.47 25.20
C ARG A 257 20.05 -2.52 24.35
N LEU A 258 19.32 -3.46 24.98
CA LEU A 258 18.58 -4.50 24.25
C LEU A 258 17.51 -3.91 23.34
N ILE A 259 16.73 -2.93 23.83
CA ILE A 259 15.70 -2.26 23.02
C ILE A 259 16.34 -1.48 21.87
N LYS A 260 17.45 -0.79 22.12
CA LYS A 260 18.18 -0.05 21.06
C LYS A 260 18.74 -1.01 20.01
N THR A 261 19.38 -2.11 20.43
CA THR A 261 19.88 -3.13 19.50
C THR A 261 18.76 -3.71 18.66
N PHE A 262 17.62 -4.02 19.29
CA PHE A 262 16.46 -4.53 18.59
C PHE A 262 15.88 -3.51 17.58
N ALA A 263 15.79 -2.22 17.98
CA ALA A 263 15.36 -1.15 17.08
C ALA A 263 16.31 -1.01 15.88
N VAL A 264 17.62 -1.04 16.09
CA VAL A 264 18.62 -0.98 15.02
C VAL A 264 18.48 -2.18 14.06
N LEU A 265 18.33 -3.39 14.59
CA LEU A 265 18.14 -4.59 13.77
C LEU A 265 16.83 -4.54 12.98
N TYR A 266 15.75 -4.08 13.61
CA TYR A 266 14.44 -3.95 12.95
C TYR A 266 14.46 -2.91 11.82
N PHE A 267 14.91 -1.68 12.10
CA PHE A 267 15.00 -0.64 11.07
C PHE A 267 16.06 -0.96 10.02
N GLY A 268 17.15 -1.62 10.41
CA GLY A 268 18.15 -2.11 9.50
C GLY A 268 17.59 -3.16 8.54
N SER A 269 16.78 -4.11 9.01
CA SER A 269 16.14 -5.12 8.16
C SER A 269 15.14 -4.50 7.19
N ILE A 270 14.33 -3.52 7.64
CA ILE A 270 13.43 -2.76 6.75
C ILE A 270 14.23 -2.01 5.69
N GLY A 271 15.32 -1.35 6.08
CA GLY A 271 16.21 -0.65 5.15
C GLY A 271 16.83 -1.58 4.11
N VAL A 272 17.27 -2.76 4.52
CA VAL A 272 17.81 -3.80 3.61
C VAL A 272 16.72 -4.30 2.67
N ILE A 273 15.52 -4.61 3.16
CA ILE A 273 14.40 -5.05 2.32
C ILE A 273 13.99 -3.96 1.33
N ALA A 274 13.91 -2.69 1.78
CA ALA A 274 13.60 -1.57 0.91
C ALA A 274 14.68 -1.36 -0.16
N LEU A 275 15.95 -1.41 0.22
CA LEU A 275 17.08 -1.31 -0.70
C LEU A 275 17.08 -2.46 -1.71
N TYR A 276 16.89 -3.69 -1.24
CA TYR A 276 16.76 -4.87 -2.08
C TYR A 276 15.61 -4.74 -3.07
N SER A 277 14.42 -4.31 -2.61
CA SER A 277 13.27 -4.08 -3.47
C SER A 277 13.55 -3.03 -4.53
N VAL A 278 14.18 -1.89 -4.16
CA VAL A 278 14.53 -0.82 -5.10
C VAL A 278 15.57 -1.29 -6.11
N VAL A 279 16.62 -1.97 -5.66
CA VAL A 279 17.71 -2.45 -6.53
C VAL A 279 17.20 -3.57 -7.44
N PHE A 280 16.48 -4.54 -6.90
CA PHE A 280 15.95 -5.68 -7.67
C PHE A 280 14.87 -5.24 -8.68
N CYS A 281 13.97 -4.34 -8.28
CA CYS A 281 12.97 -3.80 -9.18
C CYS A 281 13.54 -2.88 -10.26
N ARG A 282 14.73 -2.30 -10.04
CA ARG A 282 15.35 -1.36 -10.97
C ARG A 282 16.31 -2.01 -11.95
N ASN A 283 16.97 -3.09 -11.54
CA ASN A 283 18.03 -3.77 -12.29
C ASN A 283 17.76 -5.26 -12.46
N TYR A 284 16.46 -5.65 -12.55
CA TYR A 284 16.15 -7.05 -12.84
C TYR A 284 16.48 -7.33 -14.31
N GLU A 285 17.76 -7.57 -14.56
CA GLU A 285 18.23 -8.26 -15.74
C GLU A 285 18.05 -9.75 -15.49
N LEU A 286 17.26 -10.39 -16.32
CA LEU A 286 17.06 -11.83 -16.26
C LEU A 286 18.42 -12.51 -16.49
N PRO A 287 18.87 -13.37 -15.58
CA PRO A 287 20.07 -14.17 -15.82
C PRO A 287 19.76 -15.18 -16.93
N GLY A 288 20.35 -14.94 -18.09
CA GLY A 288 20.22 -15.79 -19.26
C GLY A 288 19.11 -15.31 -20.18
N VAL A 289 19.49 -14.85 -21.35
CA VAL A 289 18.59 -14.59 -22.46
C VAL A 289 17.90 -15.90 -22.79
N SER A 290 16.66 -16.06 -22.34
CA SER A 290 15.77 -17.08 -22.89
C SER A 290 15.26 -16.52 -24.20
N ASP A 291 15.41 -17.24 -25.30
CA ASP A 291 14.92 -16.84 -26.63
C ASP A 291 13.39 -16.76 -26.70
N SER A 292 12.69 -16.99 -25.60
CA SER A 292 11.25 -17.06 -25.53
C SER A 292 10.67 -15.99 -24.59
N THR A 293 9.43 -15.58 -24.87
CA THR A 293 8.61 -14.72 -24.02
C THR A 293 8.13 -15.48 -22.78
N SER A 294 8.11 -14.83 -21.62
CA SER A 294 7.58 -15.41 -20.39
C SER A 294 6.09 -15.74 -20.50
N THR A 295 5.71 -16.93 -20.07
CA THR A 295 4.33 -17.43 -20.12
C THR A 295 3.81 -17.84 -18.75
N HIS A 296 4.63 -17.71 -17.71
CA HIS A 296 4.24 -18.02 -16.34
C HIS A 296 3.58 -16.83 -15.67
N ALA A 297 2.72 -17.11 -14.71
CA ALA A 297 2.18 -16.07 -13.84
C ALA A 297 3.31 -15.42 -13.04
N VAL A 298 3.34 -14.10 -12.98
CA VAL A 298 4.39 -13.34 -12.26
C VAL A 298 4.35 -13.56 -10.75
N SER A 299 3.26 -14.15 -10.29
CA SER A 299 2.97 -14.57 -8.94
C SER A 299 3.70 -15.83 -8.46
N ASN A 300 4.19 -16.63 -9.36
CA ASN A 300 4.70 -17.96 -9.02
C ASN A 300 6.09 -17.98 -8.37
N GLY A 301 6.71 -16.83 -8.15
CA GLY A 301 8.10 -16.76 -7.67
C GLY A 301 8.29 -17.03 -6.18
N SER A 302 7.29 -16.77 -5.32
CA SER A 302 7.39 -17.02 -3.89
C SER A 302 6.03 -17.16 -3.23
N PHE A 303 5.96 -17.91 -2.13
CA PHE A 303 4.76 -18.01 -1.29
C PHE A 303 4.18 -16.64 -0.90
N LEU A 304 5.04 -15.70 -0.55
CA LEU A 304 4.63 -14.34 -0.22
C LEU A 304 4.04 -13.60 -1.44
N ALA A 305 4.66 -13.71 -2.61
CA ALA A 305 4.15 -13.12 -3.84
C ALA A 305 2.76 -13.66 -4.17
N GLN A 306 2.57 -14.96 -4.14
CA GLN A 306 1.25 -15.57 -4.34
C GLN A 306 0.21 -15.10 -3.33
N MET A 307 0.59 -14.91 -2.05
CA MET A 307 -0.29 -14.33 -1.04
C MET A 307 -0.81 -12.94 -1.41
N TRP A 308 -0.05 -12.17 -2.19
CA TRP A 308 -0.46 -10.87 -2.65
C TRP A 308 -1.45 -10.92 -3.79
N GLU A 309 -1.19 -11.75 -4.74
CA GLU A 309 -1.85 -11.76 -6.03
C GLU A 309 -3.24 -12.36 -6.00
N MET A 310 -3.45 -13.34 -5.14
CA MET A 310 -4.75 -13.94 -4.96
C MET A 310 -5.72 -13.09 -4.13
N SER A 311 -5.30 -11.90 -3.69
CA SER A 311 -6.17 -10.98 -2.95
C SER A 311 -6.91 -10.08 -3.91
N THR A 312 -8.20 -10.18 -3.94
CA THR A 312 -9.02 -9.32 -4.76
C THR A 312 -10.02 -8.55 -3.94
N GLU A 313 -10.37 -7.36 -4.39
CA GLU A 313 -11.39 -6.50 -3.82
C GLU A 313 -12.66 -6.48 -4.69
N SER A 314 -12.68 -7.28 -5.74
CA SER A 314 -13.74 -7.24 -6.73
C SER A 314 -15.06 -7.79 -6.20
N GLU A 315 -16.12 -7.00 -6.35
CA GLU A 315 -17.49 -7.39 -6.01
C GLU A 315 -18.08 -8.39 -7.01
N PHE A 316 -17.52 -8.49 -8.21
CA PHE A 316 -18.14 -9.30 -9.26
C PHE A 316 -18.23 -10.80 -8.93
N TYR A 317 -17.35 -11.30 -8.06
CA TYR A 317 -17.43 -12.66 -7.56
C TYR A 317 -18.52 -12.85 -6.50
N ASN A 318 -18.76 -11.82 -5.70
CA ASN A 318 -19.83 -11.86 -4.70
C ASN A 318 -21.21 -11.73 -5.34
N MET A 319 -21.28 -11.24 -6.56
CA MET A 319 -22.54 -11.00 -7.26
C MET A 319 -23.01 -12.19 -8.09
N GLY A 320 -22.30 -13.31 -8.08
CA GLY A 320 -22.69 -14.52 -8.82
C GLY A 320 -22.65 -14.38 -10.34
N MET A 321 -21.95 -13.36 -10.84
CA MET A 321 -21.73 -13.15 -12.29
C MET A 321 -20.65 -14.06 -12.86
N TYR A 322 -20.07 -14.83 -11.99
CA TYR A 322 -19.00 -15.74 -12.28
C TYR A 322 -19.57 -17.04 -12.88
N ASN A 323 -19.04 -17.46 -14.00
CA ASN A 323 -19.37 -18.76 -14.54
C ASN A 323 -18.56 -19.84 -13.84
N THR A 324 -19.24 -20.81 -13.23
CA THR A 324 -18.64 -21.96 -12.52
C THR A 324 -17.81 -22.87 -13.43
N ASP A 325 -17.92 -22.75 -14.75
CA ASP A 325 -17.07 -23.44 -15.72
C ASP A 325 -15.66 -22.87 -15.86
N MET A 326 -15.25 -21.93 -15.01
CA MET A 326 -13.86 -21.41 -14.94
C MET A 326 -12.83 -22.47 -14.51
N THR A 327 -13.23 -23.69 -14.32
CA THR A 327 -12.30 -24.83 -14.24
C THR A 327 -11.57 -25.12 -15.56
N ARG A 328 -12.00 -24.51 -16.68
CA ARG A 328 -11.31 -24.64 -17.95
C ARG A 328 -10.13 -23.67 -18.00
N SER A 329 -8.95 -24.17 -18.30
CA SER A 329 -7.69 -23.42 -18.28
C SER A 329 -7.67 -22.18 -19.18
N TYR A 330 -8.47 -22.16 -20.25
CA TYR A 330 -8.53 -21.02 -21.18
C TYR A 330 -9.36 -19.83 -20.67
N ASP A 331 -10.23 -20.04 -19.68
CA ASP A 331 -11.02 -18.95 -19.10
C ASP A 331 -10.18 -18.01 -18.21
N MET A 332 -8.99 -18.47 -17.84
CA MET A 332 -8.05 -17.73 -17.01
C MET A 332 -6.62 -17.85 -17.56
N MET A 333 -6.46 -17.62 -18.84
CA MET A 333 -5.16 -17.70 -19.49
C MET A 333 -4.19 -16.67 -18.90
N THR A 334 -2.95 -17.09 -18.70
CA THR A 334 -1.89 -16.21 -18.24
C THR A 334 -1.54 -15.19 -19.31
N ILE A 335 -1.37 -13.92 -18.93
CA ILE A 335 -0.92 -12.86 -19.82
C ILE A 335 0.57 -13.06 -20.12
N PRO A 336 0.99 -13.26 -21.38
CA PRO A 336 2.39 -13.42 -21.72
C PRO A 336 3.20 -12.14 -21.55
N GLY A 337 4.51 -12.27 -21.41
CA GLY A 337 5.44 -11.15 -21.45
C GLY A 337 5.46 -10.24 -20.20
N LEU A 338 4.82 -10.63 -19.12
CA LEU A 338 4.77 -9.81 -17.90
C LEU A 338 6.13 -9.71 -17.19
N ASP A 339 6.99 -10.72 -17.30
CA ASP A 339 8.37 -10.67 -16.81
C ASP A 339 9.34 -10.27 -17.91
N TYR A 340 9.28 -10.93 -19.05
CA TYR A 340 10.09 -10.61 -20.21
C TYR A 340 9.40 -11.02 -21.51
N ALA A 341 9.66 -10.26 -22.56
CA ALA A 341 9.19 -10.57 -23.90
C ALA A 341 10.26 -10.25 -24.93
N MET A 342 10.53 -11.19 -25.83
CA MET A 342 11.41 -10.95 -26.97
C MET A 342 10.75 -9.99 -27.95
N THR A 343 11.49 -8.98 -28.34
CA THR A 343 11.07 -7.95 -29.29
C THR A 343 12.29 -7.32 -29.97
N LEU A 344 12.14 -6.17 -30.62
CA LEU A 344 13.24 -5.40 -31.19
C LEU A 344 13.55 -4.19 -30.34
N ASN A 345 14.83 -3.99 -30.03
CA ASN A 345 15.32 -2.76 -29.46
C ASN A 345 15.16 -1.61 -30.46
N CYS A 346 14.65 -0.47 -30.04
CA CYS A 346 14.37 0.68 -30.92
C CYS A 346 15.63 1.38 -31.43
N GLU A 347 16.74 1.31 -30.70
CA GLU A 347 18.01 1.95 -31.03
C GLU A 347 18.86 1.04 -31.90
N THR A 348 19.16 -0.16 -31.45
CA THR A 348 20.03 -1.12 -32.15
C THR A 348 19.33 -1.83 -33.33
N LYS A 349 18.02 -1.93 -33.31
CA LYS A 349 17.16 -2.69 -34.25
C LYS A 349 17.36 -4.22 -34.15
N GLU A 350 18.11 -4.68 -33.19
CA GLU A 350 18.37 -6.09 -32.94
C GLU A 350 17.33 -6.71 -31.98
N PRO A 351 17.15 -8.03 -32.01
CA PRO A 351 16.35 -8.74 -31.02
C PRO A 351 16.88 -8.48 -29.60
N ASP A 352 15.95 -8.16 -28.68
CA ASP A 352 16.27 -7.84 -27.29
C ASP A 352 15.12 -8.24 -26.37
N SER A 353 15.44 -8.49 -25.12
CA SER A 353 14.47 -8.88 -24.11
C SER A 353 13.94 -7.65 -23.38
N CYS A 354 12.66 -7.38 -23.50
CA CYS A 354 11.97 -6.29 -22.80
C CYS A 354 11.33 -6.78 -21.50
N THR A 355 11.72 -6.19 -20.38
CA THR A 355 11.17 -6.49 -19.05
C THR A 355 10.08 -5.51 -18.60
N SER A 356 9.67 -4.59 -19.47
CA SER A 356 8.68 -3.55 -19.14
C SER A 356 7.46 -3.55 -20.06
N MET A 357 7.10 -4.72 -20.62
CA MET A 357 5.88 -4.87 -21.38
C MET A 357 4.65 -4.68 -20.51
N THR A 358 3.72 -3.88 -21.03
CA THR A 358 2.46 -3.54 -20.37
C THR A 358 1.31 -3.93 -21.28
N PRO A 359 0.46 -4.89 -20.90
CA PRO A 359 -0.66 -5.36 -21.71
C PRO A 359 -1.73 -4.26 -21.84
N GLN A 360 -2.39 -4.19 -22.99
CA GLN A 360 -3.33 -3.10 -23.30
C GLN A 360 -4.61 -3.57 -23.99
N GLY A 361 -4.51 -4.36 -25.02
CA GLY A 361 -5.64 -4.81 -25.84
C GLY A 361 -5.80 -6.31 -25.86
N ILE A 362 -7.03 -6.77 -26.01
CA ILE A 362 -7.38 -8.18 -26.18
C ILE A 362 -8.40 -8.37 -27.29
N ALA A 363 -8.21 -9.42 -28.10
CA ALA A 363 -9.20 -9.92 -29.03
C ALA A 363 -9.23 -11.44 -29.00
N VAL A 364 -10.42 -12.04 -29.00
CA VAL A 364 -10.64 -13.48 -28.88
C VAL A 364 -11.40 -13.99 -30.11
N THR A 365 -10.94 -15.11 -30.66
CA THR A 365 -11.58 -15.83 -31.75
C THR A 365 -11.71 -17.32 -31.41
N ASP A 366 -12.32 -18.12 -32.26
CA ASP A 366 -12.40 -19.59 -32.06
C ASP A 366 -11.04 -20.27 -31.92
N LYS A 367 -10.02 -19.77 -32.61
CA LYS A 367 -8.70 -20.39 -32.69
C LYS A 367 -7.66 -19.64 -31.86
N TYR A 368 -7.70 -18.31 -31.88
CA TYR A 368 -6.63 -17.49 -31.37
C TYR A 368 -7.12 -16.41 -30.44
N THR A 369 -6.37 -16.20 -29.37
CA THR A 369 -6.47 -15.02 -28.53
C THR A 369 -5.25 -14.15 -28.77
N PHE A 370 -5.48 -12.87 -29.00
CA PHE A 370 -4.46 -11.86 -29.23
C PHE A 370 -4.42 -10.91 -28.03
N ILE A 371 -3.23 -10.63 -27.52
CA ILE A 371 -3.01 -9.66 -26.43
C ILE A 371 -1.92 -8.70 -26.88
N SER A 372 -2.23 -7.40 -26.99
CA SER A 372 -1.22 -6.39 -27.28
C SER A 372 -0.51 -5.92 -26.03
N ALA A 373 0.77 -5.57 -26.16
CA ALA A 373 1.55 -4.97 -25.11
C ALA A 373 2.56 -3.95 -25.69
N TYR A 374 2.83 -2.90 -24.93
CA TYR A 374 3.84 -1.90 -25.29
C TYR A 374 4.96 -1.83 -24.24
N CYS A 375 6.15 -1.46 -24.69
CA CYS A 375 7.26 -1.20 -23.80
C CYS A 375 7.08 0.16 -23.09
N ARG A 376 6.91 0.17 -21.78
CA ARG A 376 6.68 1.40 -21.01
C ARG A 376 7.84 2.39 -21.07
N THR A 377 9.06 1.90 -21.19
CA THR A 377 10.25 2.74 -21.36
C THR A 377 10.46 3.24 -22.79
N LYS A 378 9.70 2.72 -23.75
CA LYS A 378 9.83 2.96 -25.19
C LYS A 378 11.19 2.56 -25.79
N ALA A 379 11.99 1.81 -25.05
CA ALA A 379 13.26 1.27 -25.54
C ALA A 379 13.07 0.13 -26.55
N HIS A 380 11.90 -0.53 -26.51
CA HIS A 380 11.59 -1.67 -27.35
C HIS A 380 10.29 -1.46 -28.12
N ARG A 381 10.15 -2.17 -29.23
CA ARG A 381 8.92 -2.16 -30.05
C ARG A 381 7.79 -2.87 -29.34
N SER A 382 6.56 -2.41 -29.63
CA SER A 382 5.33 -3.03 -29.13
C SER A 382 5.11 -4.39 -29.78
N VAL A 383 4.33 -5.23 -29.10
CA VAL A 383 4.09 -6.60 -29.53
C VAL A 383 2.61 -6.97 -29.46
N ILE A 384 2.23 -8.01 -30.22
CA ILE A 384 0.98 -8.74 -30.05
C ILE A 384 1.34 -10.20 -29.76
N PHE A 385 0.94 -10.71 -28.61
CA PHE A 385 1.04 -12.12 -28.28
C PHE A 385 -0.11 -12.88 -28.90
N MET A 386 0.19 -14.02 -29.51
CA MET A 386 -0.79 -14.93 -30.09
C MET A 386 -0.85 -16.21 -29.26
N LEU A 387 -2.03 -16.55 -28.76
CA LEU A 387 -2.30 -17.72 -27.95
C LEU A 387 -3.34 -18.61 -28.63
N ASP A 388 -3.34 -19.88 -28.32
CA ASP A 388 -4.43 -20.79 -28.66
C ASP A 388 -5.64 -20.53 -27.74
N SER A 389 -6.79 -20.21 -28.31
CA SER A 389 -7.99 -19.86 -27.52
C SER A 389 -8.55 -21.02 -26.70
N LYS A 390 -8.32 -22.27 -27.11
CA LYS A 390 -8.90 -23.45 -26.44
C LYS A 390 -8.07 -23.90 -25.24
N THR A 391 -6.76 -23.73 -25.34
CA THR A 391 -5.81 -24.22 -24.32
C THR A 391 -5.18 -23.11 -23.51
N GLY A 392 -5.25 -21.84 -23.97
CA GLY A 392 -4.52 -20.73 -23.41
C GLY A 392 -3.01 -20.79 -23.66
N ALA A 393 -2.55 -21.74 -24.51
CA ALA A 393 -1.13 -21.93 -24.78
C ALA A 393 -0.56 -20.76 -25.60
N TYR A 394 0.59 -20.25 -25.19
CA TYR A 394 1.34 -19.27 -25.98
C TYR A 394 1.86 -19.90 -27.27
N LEU A 395 1.65 -19.22 -28.39
CA LEU A 395 2.08 -19.67 -29.72
C LEU A 395 3.29 -18.89 -30.22
N LYS A 396 3.21 -17.56 -30.21
CA LYS A 396 4.28 -16.67 -30.68
C LYS A 396 4.10 -15.22 -30.27
N THR A 397 5.18 -14.45 -30.40
CA THR A 397 5.18 -12.99 -30.33
C THR A 397 5.20 -12.40 -31.75
N ILE A 398 4.32 -11.45 -32.03
CA ILE A 398 4.27 -10.65 -33.25
C ILE A 398 4.82 -9.27 -32.93
N VAL A 399 6.01 -8.95 -33.42
CA VAL A 399 6.68 -7.67 -33.14
C VAL A 399 6.17 -6.60 -34.09
N LEU A 400 5.63 -5.51 -33.57
CA LEU A 400 5.11 -4.38 -34.32
C LEU A 400 6.24 -3.49 -34.87
N LYS A 401 5.98 -2.71 -35.94
CA LYS A 401 7.01 -1.87 -36.57
C LYS A 401 7.42 -0.64 -35.74
N ASP A 402 6.67 -0.31 -34.69
CA ASP A 402 6.86 0.91 -33.87
C ASP A 402 6.60 0.69 -32.38
N THR A 403 6.60 1.78 -31.61
CA THR A 403 6.32 1.79 -30.17
C THR A 403 4.90 2.24 -29.86
N THR A 404 3.97 1.90 -30.75
CA THR A 404 2.56 2.27 -30.56
C THR A 404 2.02 1.72 -29.24
N HIS A 405 1.11 2.46 -28.62
CA HIS A 405 0.49 2.01 -27.37
C HIS A 405 -0.34 0.74 -27.56
N ALA A 406 -0.90 0.56 -28.76
CA ALA A 406 -1.79 -0.54 -29.12
C ALA A 406 -2.92 -0.77 -28.09
N GLY A 407 -3.53 0.33 -27.63
CA GLY A 407 -4.48 0.39 -26.50
C GLY A 407 -5.80 -0.35 -26.72
N GLY A 408 -6.05 -0.87 -27.92
CA GLY A 408 -7.23 -1.69 -28.22
C GLY A 408 -6.98 -2.62 -29.39
N LEU A 409 -7.54 -3.82 -29.29
CA LEU A 409 -7.60 -4.82 -30.37
C LEU A 409 -9.06 -5.06 -30.80
N ALA A 410 -9.30 -5.24 -32.10
CA ALA A 410 -10.59 -5.61 -32.64
C ALA A 410 -10.39 -6.62 -33.77
N TYR A 411 -11.06 -7.74 -33.73
CA TYR A 411 -10.97 -8.75 -34.78
C TYR A 411 -12.23 -8.74 -35.63
N ASP A 412 -12.03 -8.54 -36.92
CA ASP A 412 -13.06 -8.68 -37.96
C ASP A 412 -13.05 -10.14 -38.41
N ASP A 413 -13.97 -10.92 -37.90
CA ASP A 413 -14.13 -12.35 -38.17
C ASP A 413 -14.61 -12.65 -39.57
N LYS A 414 -15.24 -11.67 -40.23
CA LYS A 414 -15.72 -11.79 -41.62
C LYS A 414 -14.58 -11.73 -42.62
N ASN A 415 -13.56 -10.93 -42.35
CA ASN A 415 -12.45 -10.68 -43.26
C ASN A 415 -11.12 -11.27 -42.78
N ASP A 416 -11.07 -11.91 -41.60
CA ASP A 416 -9.86 -12.43 -40.94
C ASP A 416 -8.78 -11.35 -40.73
N VAL A 417 -9.17 -10.19 -40.19
CA VAL A 417 -8.32 -9.03 -40.01
C VAL A 417 -8.33 -8.60 -38.53
N LEU A 418 -7.13 -8.49 -37.95
CA LEU A 418 -6.92 -7.90 -36.63
C LEU A 418 -6.59 -6.41 -36.77
N TRP A 419 -7.40 -5.57 -36.19
CA TRP A 419 -7.22 -4.14 -36.06
C TRP A 419 -6.64 -3.77 -34.71
N PHE A 420 -5.82 -2.71 -34.66
CA PHE A 420 -5.26 -2.19 -33.41
C PHE A 420 -5.03 -0.69 -33.48
N SER A 421 -5.13 -0.02 -32.33
CA SER A 421 -4.85 1.42 -32.23
C SER A 421 -3.36 1.70 -32.45
N SER A 422 -3.07 2.72 -33.25
CA SER A 422 -1.72 3.07 -33.70
C SER A 422 -1.55 4.58 -33.92
N TYR A 423 -0.38 4.97 -34.44
CA TYR A 423 -0.09 6.33 -34.84
C TYR A 423 0.47 6.34 -36.26
N LEU A 424 -0.02 7.27 -37.08
CA LEU A 424 0.60 7.63 -38.35
C LEU A 424 1.59 8.77 -38.05
N SER A 425 2.88 8.55 -38.35
CA SER A 425 3.90 9.61 -38.26
C SER A 425 4.09 10.21 -39.64
N VAL A 426 3.84 11.50 -39.78
CA VAL A 426 4.10 12.27 -40.98
C VAL A 426 5.29 13.20 -40.70
N GLU A 427 6.31 13.16 -41.53
CA GLU A 427 7.46 14.05 -41.47
C GLU A 427 7.15 15.26 -42.37
N GLU A 428 6.96 16.42 -41.75
CA GLU A 428 6.76 17.72 -42.42
C GLU A 428 7.96 18.61 -42.08
N GLU A 429 8.71 19.03 -43.13
CA GLU A 429 9.84 19.99 -43.16
C GLU A 429 10.71 20.12 -41.90
N ASP A 430 10.70 19.73 -40.84
CA ASP A 430 11.50 19.77 -39.61
C ASP A 430 10.71 19.27 -38.36
N THR A 431 9.43 18.86 -38.56
CA THR A 431 8.59 18.38 -37.45
C THR A 431 8.02 17.01 -37.76
N ARG A 432 8.12 16.11 -36.79
CA ARG A 432 7.48 14.79 -36.85
C ARG A 432 6.13 14.86 -36.13
N THR A 433 5.05 15.00 -36.89
CA THR A 433 3.69 15.03 -36.36
C THR A 433 3.12 13.62 -36.29
N LYS A 434 2.50 13.26 -35.16
CA LYS A 434 1.81 11.97 -34.97
C LYS A 434 0.30 12.18 -35.00
N TYR A 435 -0.37 11.47 -35.89
CA TYR A 435 -1.82 11.42 -35.97
C TYR A 435 -2.34 10.11 -35.41
N ALA A 436 -3.42 10.16 -34.62
CA ALA A 436 -4.10 8.96 -34.20
C ALA A 436 -4.59 8.15 -35.38
N SER A 437 -4.38 6.87 -35.33
CA SER A 437 -4.67 5.98 -36.44
C SER A 437 -5.07 4.59 -35.95
N ILE A 438 -5.62 3.80 -36.84
CA ILE A 438 -5.89 2.39 -36.65
C ILE A 438 -5.14 1.61 -37.72
N SER A 439 -4.36 0.64 -37.33
CA SER A 439 -3.63 -0.24 -38.26
C SER A 439 -4.24 -1.64 -38.27
N CYS A 440 -3.98 -2.39 -39.31
CA CYS A 440 -4.46 -3.76 -39.41
C CYS A 440 -3.40 -4.76 -39.89
N LEU A 441 -3.61 -6.01 -39.47
CA LEU A 441 -2.88 -7.20 -39.87
C LEU A 441 -3.87 -8.27 -40.35
N THR A 442 -3.55 -8.97 -41.41
CA THR A 442 -4.35 -10.13 -41.83
C THR A 442 -3.97 -11.36 -41.00
N LEU A 443 -4.92 -12.23 -40.73
CA LEU A 443 -4.65 -13.49 -40.01
C LEU A 443 -3.59 -14.31 -40.76
N GLN A 444 -3.63 -14.35 -42.08
CA GLN A 444 -2.63 -15.04 -42.89
C GLN A 444 -1.22 -14.51 -42.64
N SER A 445 -1.04 -13.17 -42.60
CA SER A 445 0.29 -12.57 -42.32
C SER A 445 0.78 -12.89 -40.89
N MET A 446 -0.11 -12.87 -39.91
CA MET A 446 0.22 -13.20 -38.54
C MET A 446 0.59 -14.67 -38.33
N VAL A 447 -0.14 -15.58 -39.00
CA VAL A 447 0.16 -17.03 -38.93
C VAL A 447 1.49 -17.34 -39.62
N ALA A 448 1.78 -16.72 -40.75
CA ALA A 448 3.03 -16.91 -41.50
C ALA A 448 4.24 -16.25 -40.83
N TYR A 449 4.03 -15.24 -40.00
CA TYR A 449 5.10 -14.51 -39.31
C TYR A 449 5.81 -15.36 -38.27
N ASN A 450 7.15 -15.30 -38.26
CA ASN A 450 8.00 -15.94 -37.27
C ASN A 450 9.15 -15.00 -36.90
N PHE A 451 9.10 -14.44 -35.70
CA PHE A 451 10.11 -13.50 -35.22
C PHE A 451 11.47 -14.14 -35.07
N ASP A 452 11.53 -15.35 -34.52
CA ASP A 452 12.80 -16.04 -34.22
C ASP A 452 13.64 -16.35 -35.47
N SER A 453 12.98 -16.51 -36.62
CA SER A 453 13.67 -16.74 -37.89
C SER A 453 13.91 -15.47 -38.71
N GLN A 454 13.05 -14.45 -38.55
CA GLN A 454 13.06 -13.24 -39.38
C GLN A 454 13.84 -12.09 -38.73
N ASN A 455 13.84 -12.01 -37.38
CA ASN A 455 14.43 -10.92 -36.61
C ASN A 455 13.97 -9.52 -37.08
N THR A 456 12.78 -9.41 -37.63
CA THR A 456 12.21 -8.16 -38.17
C THR A 456 10.79 -7.98 -37.70
N ALA A 457 10.33 -6.73 -37.65
CA ALA A 457 8.95 -6.41 -37.32
C ALA A 457 7.99 -6.80 -38.45
N ILE A 458 6.75 -7.15 -38.09
CA ILE A 458 5.69 -7.43 -39.08
C ILE A 458 5.31 -6.16 -39.84
N ALA A 459 5.07 -6.29 -41.15
CA ALA A 459 4.54 -5.22 -41.95
C ALA A 459 3.02 -5.07 -41.73
N TYR A 460 2.55 -3.86 -41.45
CA TYR A 460 1.13 -3.58 -41.36
C TYR A 460 0.48 -3.65 -42.76
N ARG A 461 -0.70 -4.24 -42.82
CA ARG A 461 -1.45 -4.28 -44.09
C ARG A 461 -1.91 -2.89 -44.51
N ASN A 462 -2.39 -2.11 -43.54
CA ASN A 462 -2.78 -0.72 -43.72
C ASN A 462 -2.71 0.07 -42.41
N THR A 463 -2.73 1.41 -42.53
CA THR A 463 -2.81 2.35 -41.41
C THR A 463 -3.74 3.49 -41.83
N CYS A 464 -4.87 3.62 -41.16
CA CYS A 464 -5.93 4.58 -41.48
C CYS A 464 -6.00 5.64 -40.38
N PRO A 465 -5.94 6.95 -40.70
CA PRO A 465 -6.11 8.01 -39.71
C PRO A 465 -7.54 8.03 -39.16
N VAL A 466 -7.72 8.54 -37.97
CA VAL A 466 -9.03 8.75 -37.31
C VAL A 466 -9.13 10.17 -36.78
N MET A 467 -10.36 10.64 -36.59
CA MET A 467 -10.63 12.05 -36.19
C MET A 467 -10.18 12.43 -34.76
N PHE A 468 -9.70 11.49 -33.96
CA PHE A 468 -9.34 11.75 -32.55
C PHE A 468 -7.90 12.20 -32.40
N PRO A 469 -7.58 12.94 -31.31
CA PRO A 469 -6.20 13.28 -30.99
C PRO A 469 -5.35 12.06 -30.55
N ALA A 470 -5.99 11.02 -30.08
CA ALA A 470 -5.39 9.73 -29.73
C ALA A 470 -6.46 8.64 -29.84
N THR A 471 -6.07 7.40 -30.12
CA THR A 471 -6.95 6.23 -30.10
C THR A 471 -6.57 5.36 -28.92
N SER A 472 -7.41 5.33 -27.91
CA SER A 472 -7.14 4.58 -26.66
C SER A 472 -7.72 3.18 -26.71
N PHE A 473 -8.87 3.01 -27.32
CA PHE A 473 -9.53 1.72 -27.49
C PHE A 473 -10.23 1.64 -28.84
N ILE A 474 -10.41 0.42 -29.31
CA ILE A 474 -11.23 0.10 -30.50
C ILE A 474 -12.02 -1.18 -30.22
N THR A 475 -13.13 -1.35 -30.95
CA THR A 475 -13.87 -2.61 -31.01
C THR A 475 -14.49 -2.81 -32.40
N TYR A 476 -14.68 -4.07 -32.76
CA TYR A 476 -15.43 -4.44 -33.97
C TYR A 476 -16.87 -4.78 -33.63
N TYR A 477 -17.80 -4.21 -34.36
CA TYR A 477 -19.20 -4.59 -34.26
C TYR A 477 -19.90 -4.29 -35.60
N ASP A 478 -20.62 -5.29 -36.13
CA ASP A 478 -21.46 -5.20 -37.32
C ASP A 478 -20.82 -4.48 -38.55
N GLY A 479 -19.60 -4.90 -38.88
CA GLY A 479 -18.88 -4.36 -40.05
C GLY A 479 -18.27 -2.97 -39.85
N HIS A 480 -18.22 -2.50 -38.63
CA HIS A 480 -17.63 -1.21 -38.24
C HIS A 480 -16.54 -1.37 -37.18
N ILE A 481 -15.56 -0.47 -37.23
CA ILE A 481 -14.64 -0.25 -36.12
C ILE A 481 -15.12 0.95 -35.32
N TYR A 482 -15.46 0.72 -34.08
CA TYR A 482 -15.72 1.77 -33.10
C TYR A 482 -14.40 2.15 -32.43
N ALA A 483 -14.03 3.41 -32.53
CA ALA A 483 -12.81 3.94 -31.92
C ALA A 483 -13.15 5.06 -30.94
N GLY A 484 -12.37 5.17 -29.89
CA GLY A 484 -12.53 6.24 -28.91
C GLY A 484 -11.21 6.61 -28.23
N TYR A 485 -11.24 7.68 -27.45
CA TYR A 485 -10.07 8.12 -26.72
C TYR A 485 -10.34 8.30 -25.23
N TRP A 486 -9.34 7.98 -24.44
CA TRP A 486 -9.37 8.11 -23.00
C TRP A 486 -9.17 9.56 -22.56
N LYS A 487 -9.97 10.03 -21.61
CA LYS A 487 -9.84 11.34 -21.01
C LYS A 487 -9.77 11.23 -19.48
N LYS A 488 -8.83 11.97 -18.91
CA LYS A 488 -8.52 11.89 -17.47
C LYS A 488 -9.65 12.39 -16.57
N GLU A 489 -10.34 13.44 -16.97
CA GLU A 489 -11.40 14.06 -16.20
C GLU A 489 -12.60 13.11 -16.08
N LYS A 490 -13.05 12.86 -14.86
CA LYS A 490 -14.21 12.00 -14.60
C LYS A 490 -15.50 12.55 -15.19
N ASN A 491 -15.64 13.87 -15.18
CA ASN A 491 -16.79 14.59 -15.74
C ASN A 491 -16.50 15.20 -17.13
N GLY A 492 -15.43 14.79 -17.78
CA GLY A 492 -15.09 15.25 -19.12
C GLY A 492 -15.80 14.41 -20.17
N TYR A 493 -16.30 15.09 -21.21
CA TYR A 493 -16.87 14.39 -22.37
C TYR A 493 -15.78 13.68 -23.13
N SER A 494 -15.82 12.35 -23.16
CA SER A 494 -15.09 11.52 -24.09
C SER A 494 -16.01 11.18 -25.26
N MET A 495 -15.44 10.83 -26.40
CA MET A 495 -16.20 10.49 -27.60
C MET A 495 -15.73 9.16 -28.15
N ALA A 496 -16.65 8.44 -28.78
CA ALA A 496 -16.40 7.33 -29.66
C ALA A 496 -17.03 7.60 -31.02
N ALA A 497 -16.46 7.02 -32.07
CA ALA A 497 -16.98 7.11 -33.41
C ALA A 497 -16.89 5.76 -34.12
N SER A 498 -17.82 5.48 -35.02
CA SER A 498 -17.85 4.28 -35.84
C SER A 498 -17.39 4.56 -37.26
N TYR A 499 -16.53 3.71 -37.76
CA TYR A 499 -15.99 3.76 -39.11
C TYR A 499 -16.35 2.48 -39.85
N LYS A 500 -17.00 2.60 -40.99
CA LYS A 500 -17.32 1.45 -41.83
C LYS A 500 -16.05 0.81 -42.38
N ILE A 501 -15.98 -0.51 -42.30
CA ILE A 501 -14.90 -1.27 -42.91
C ILE A 501 -15.14 -1.36 -44.42
N VAL A 502 -14.09 -1.08 -45.19
CA VAL A 502 -14.09 -1.03 -46.64
C VAL A 502 -12.91 -1.81 -47.25
N ASN A 503 -12.78 -1.84 -48.56
CA ASN A 503 -11.64 -2.46 -49.26
C ASN A 503 -11.34 -3.90 -48.84
N GLY A 504 -12.38 -4.73 -48.73
CA GLY A 504 -12.21 -6.15 -48.37
C GLY A 504 -11.65 -6.36 -46.95
N GLY A 505 -12.03 -5.52 -45.99
CA GLY A 505 -11.65 -5.67 -44.61
C GLY A 505 -10.31 -5.02 -44.20
N THR A 506 -9.63 -4.31 -45.11
CA THR A 506 -8.27 -3.80 -44.85
C THR A 506 -8.17 -2.28 -44.80
N ALA A 507 -9.27 -1.54 -44.90
CA ALA A 507 -9.36 -0.10 -44.70
C ALA A 507 -10.66 0.26 -43.98
N ILE A 508 -10.72 1.45 -43.43
CA ILE A 508 -11.94 2.06 -42.89
C ILE A 508 -12.30 3.28 -43.75
N ALA A 509 -13.56 3.69 -43.70
CA ALA A 509 -14.00 4.93 -44.34
C ALA A 509 -13.26 6.14 -43.74
N ASP A 510 -13.00 7.17 -44.56
CA ASP A 510 -12.27 8.36 -44.11
C ASP A 510 -13.05 9.16 -43.06
N ASP A 511 -14.38 9.23 -43.26
CA ASP A 511 -15.28 9.90 -42.31
C ASP A 511 -16.02 8.88 -41.43
N PRO A 512 -16.25 9.18 -40.16
CA PRO A 512 -17.07 8.33 -39.30
C PRO A 512 -18.55 8.40 -39.71
N GLU A 513 -19.26 7.27 -39.66
CA GLU A 513 -20.71 7.24 -39.89
C GLU A 513 -21.48 7.79 -38.67
N GLU A 514 -20.98 7.55 -37.47
CA GLU A 514 -21.60 8.00 -36.24
C GLU A 514 -20.54 8.45 -35.24
N ALA A 515 -20.87 9.45 -34.40
CA ALA A 515 -20.07 9.87 -33.26
C ALA A 515 -20.99 10.17 -32.07
N PHE A 516 -20.56 9.78 -30.86
CA PHE A 516 -21.36 9.90 -29.66
C PHE A 516 -20.51 10.10 -28.42
N TYR A 517 -21.12 10.70 -27.37
CA TYR A 517 -20.46 10.94 -26.12
C TYR A 517 -20.50 9.70 -25.22
N ILE A 518 -19.38 9.40 -24.60
CA ILE A 518 -19.19 8.26 -23.69
C ILE A 518 -18.71 8.74 -22.31
N PRO A 519 -18.81 7.92 -21.25
CA PRO A 519 -18.26 8.24 -19.94
C PRO A 519 -16.76 8.60 -20.00
N GLY A 520 -16.28 9.36 -19.02
CA GLY A 520 -14.85 9.61 -18.89
C GLY A 520 -14.08 8.37 -18.44
N ARG A 521 -12.79 8.27 -18.80
CA ARG A 521 -11.88 7.18 -18.40
C ARG A 521 -12.21 5.80 -18.98
N VAL A 522 -12.91 5.76 -20.11
CA VAL A 522 -13.22 4.51 -20.83
C VAL A 522 -11.94 3.94 -21.44
N GLN A 523 -11.68 2.66 -21.17
CA GLN A 523 -10.56 1.87 -21.68
C GLN A 523 -10.98 0.83 -22.72
N GLY A 524 -12.27 0.50 -22.80
CA GLY A 524 -12.82 -0.44 -23.75
C GLY A 524 -14.34 -0.29 -23.90
N LEU A 525 -14.83 -0.69 -25.06
CA LEU A 525 -16.24 -0.70 -25.42
C LEU A 525 -16.59 -2.04 -26.04
N GLN A 526 -17.75 -2.60 -25.68
CA GLN A 526 -18.32 -3.78 -26.32
C GLN A 526 -19.82 -3.58 -26.52
N VAL A 527 -20.36 -4.27 -27.51
CA VAL A 527 -21.79 -4.32 -27.75
C VAL A 527 -22.25 -5.76 -27.60
N TYR A 528 -23.22 -6.00 -26.76
CA TYR A 528 -23.82 -7.31 -26.56
C TYR A 528 -25.35 -7.21 -26.57
N ARG A 529 -25.99 -7.88 -27.56
CA ARG A 529 -27.43 -7.76 -27.82
C ARG A 529 -27.85 -6.31 -28.05
N ASN A 530 -28.67 -5.73 -27.16
CA ASN A 530 -29.14 -4.35 -27.23
C ASN A 530 -28.51 -3.46 -26.15
N GLU A 531 -27.36 -3.85 -25.62
CA GLU A 531 -26.61 -3.10 -24.61
C GLU A 531 -25.22 -2.76 -25.08
N ILE A 532 -24.72 -1.61 -24.60
CA ILE A 532 -23.33 -1.19 -24.74
C ILE A 532 -22.65 -1.28 -23.38
N ILE A 533 -21.44 -1.82 -23.36
CA ILE A 533 -20.66 -2.10 -22.18
C ILE A 533 -19.36 -1.32 -22.24
N PHE A 534 -19.03 -0.57 -21.19
CA PHE A 534 -17.78 0.17 -21.08
C PHE A 534 -16.92 -0.36 -19.95
N SER A 535 -15.62 -0.52 -20.18
CA SER A 535 -14.63 -0.63 -19.10
C SER A 535 -14.12 0.76 -18.74
N ILE A 536 -14.10 1.06 -17.44
CA ILE A 536 -13.69 2.37 -16.91
C ILE A 536 -12.61 2.14 -15.86
N SER A 537 -11.44 2.77 -16.04
CA SER A 537 -10.30 2.59 -15.15
C SER A 537 -9.43 3.84 -15.06
N TYR A 538 -8.93 4.11 -13.85
CA TYR A 538 -7.95 5.15 -13.62
C TYR A 538 -7.16 4.99 -12.31
N GLY A 539 -5.85 5.01 -12.42
CA GLY A 539 -4.95 5.09 -11.26
C GLY A 539 -5.03 3.87 -10.35
N ILE A 540 -5.26 4.10 -9.07
CA ILE A 540 -5.43 3.07 -8.03
C ILE A 540 -6.89 2.87 -7.62
N ASP A 541 -7.81 3.62 -8.27
CA ASP A 541 -9.24 3.46 -8.03
C ASP A 541 -9.71 2.09 -8.54
N GLU A 542 -10.75 1.54 -7.94
CA GLU A 542 -11.43 0.35 -8.48
C GLU A 542 -11.88 0.61 -9.91
N SER A 543 -11.60 -0.33 -10.80
CA SER A 543 -12.15 -0.28 -12.15
C SER A 543 -13.63 -0.62 -12.14
N LYS A 544 -14.32 -0.29 -13.22
CA LYS A 544 -15.75 -0.56 -13.37
C LYS A 544 -16.05 -1.10 -14.75
N VAL A 545 -17.08 -1.93 -14.81
CA VAL A 545 -17.82 -2.23 -16.04
C VAL A 545 -19.20 -1.60 -15.91
N GLU A 546 -19.55 -0.72 -16.81
CA GLU A 546 -20.85 -0.05 -16.85
C GLU A 546 -21.64 -0.51 -18.08
N VAL A 547 -22.91 -0.87 -17.89
CA VAL A 547 -23.83 -1.37 -18.93
C VAL A 547 -24.93 -0.35 -19.15
N TYR A 548 -25.21 -0.03 -20.40
CA TYR A 548 -26.27 0.90 -20.82
C TYR A 548 -27.15 0.27 -21.88
N ASP A 549 -28.45 0.61 -21.90
CA ASP A 549 -29.34 0.19 -22.97
C ASP A 549 -29.09 1.02 -24.24
N ILE A 550 -29.06 0.36 -25.40
CA ILE A 550 -29.03 1.01 -26.73
C ILE A 550 -30.46 1.45 -27.04
N LYS A 551 -30.68 2.76 -27.15
CA LYS A 551 -31.97 3.35 -27.45
C LYS A 551 -32.21 3.41 -28.94
N SER A 552 -33.46 3.12 -29.36
CA SER A 552 -33.89 3.20 -30.77
C SER A 552 -33.07 2.35 -31.74
N GLY A 553 -32.39 1.30 -31.24
CA GLY A 553 -31.56 0.41 -32.09
C GLY A 553 -30.30 1.07 -32.67
N LYS A 554 -29.94 2.28 -32.23
CA LYS A 554 -28.74 3.00 -32.65
C LYS A 554 -27.79 3.23 -31.47
N ILE A 555 -26.54 2.86 -31.62
CA ILE A 555 -25.51 3.06 -30.60
C ILE A 555 -25.32 4.56 -30.31
N SER A 556 -25.33 5.39 -31.34
CA SER A 556 -25.25 6.86 -31.21
C SER A 556 -26.54 7.52 -30.72
N GLY A 557 -27.61 6.76 -30.50
CA GLY A 557 -28.91 7.29 -30.06
C GLY A 557 -28.94 7.83 -28.62
N SER A 558 -27.85 7.71 -27.88
CA SER A 558 -27.73 8.08 -26.49
C SER A 558 -26.46 8.88 -26.21
N ASN A 559 -26.55 9.77 -25.20
CA ASN A 559 -25.39 10.43 -24.61
C ASN A 559 -25.00 9.70 -23.31
N TYR A 560 -24.19 8.67 -23.42
CA TYR A 560 -23.78 7.81 -22.30
C TYR A 560 -22.99 8.55 -21.21
N SER A 561 -22.39 9.71 -21.54
CA SER A 561 -21.67 10.51 -20.54
C SER A 561 -22.58 11.16 -19.49
N SER A 562 -23.87 11.35 -19.81
CA SER A 562 -24.88 11.96 -18.95
C SER A 562 -25.94 10.99 -18.45
N GLU A 563 -25.96 9.78 -18.99
CA GLU A 563 -26.91 8.75 -18.57
C GLU A 563 -26.42 7.99 -17.35
N THR A 564 -27.38 7.45 -16.59
CA THR A 564 -27.07 6.52 -15.50
C THR A 564 -26.96 5.11 -16.08
N PRO A 565 -25.89 4.35 -15.79
CA PRO A 565 -25.78 2.98 -16.24
C PRO A 565 -26.93 2.13 -15.69
N LYS A 566 -27.44 1.23 -16.50
CA LYS A 566 -28.39 0.18 -16.09
C LYS A 566 -27.77 -0.71 -15.02
N GLN A 567 -26.48 -0.96 -15.13
CA GLN A 567 -25.70 -1.73 -14.17
C GLN A 567 -24.26 -1.23 -14.09
N GLU A 568 -23.72 -1.21 -12.88
CA GLU A 568 -22.32 -0.98 -12.57
C GLU A 568 -21.75 -2.19 -11.83
N LEU A 569 -20.64 -2.71 -12.32
CA LEU A 569 -19.89 -3.78 -11.68
C LEU A 569 -18.48 -3.30 -11.36
N LYS A 570 -18.06 -3.40 -10.11
CA LYS A 570 -16.71 -3.05 -9.67
C LYS A 570 -15.76 -4.21 -9.88
N LEU A 571 -14.58 -3.90 -10.36
CA LEU A 571 -13.51 -4.83 -10.68
C LEU A 571 -12.18 -4.37 -10.06
N PRO A 572 -11.16 -5.25 -9.97
CA PRO A 572 -9.82 -4.84 -9.59
C PRO A 572 -9.30 -3.69 -10.44
N GLN A 573 -8.36 -2.95 -9.89
CA GLN A 573 -7.74 -1.80 -10.52
C GLN A 573 -7.02 -2.17 -11.82
N LYS A 574 -6.85 -1.17 -12.69
CA LYS A 574 -6.05 -1.33 -13.91
C LYS A 574 -6.69 -2.27 -14.95
N LEU A 575 -8.02 -2.28 -15.02
CA LEU A 575 -8.73 -2.87 -16.14
C LEU A 575 -8.46 -2.03 -17.40
N GLU A 576 -8.01 -2.68 -18.43
CA GLU A 576 -7.81 -2.11 -19.76
C GLU A 576 -8.97 -2.52 -20.68
N GLN A 577 -8.72 -3.20 -21.73
CA GLN A 577 -9.75 -3.59 -22.66
C GLN A 577 -10.62 -4.75 -22.14
N ILE A 578 -11.91 -4.67 -22.43
CA ILE A 578 -12.87 -5.78 -22.39
C ILE A 578 -13.15 -6.28 -23.80
N TYR A 579 -13.45 -7.57 -23.96
CA TYR A 579 -13.77 -8.17 -25.26
C TYR A 579 -14.89 -9.19 -25.15
N SER A 580 -15.93 -9.03 -25.97
CA SER A 580 -17.10 -9.90 -26.00
C SER A 580 -16.89 -11.04 -27.00
N TYR A 581 -16.99 -12.29 -26.53
CA TYR A 581 -16.92 -13.45 -27.42
C TYR A 581 -17.67 -14.66 -26.82
N ASN A 582 -18.55 -15.25 -27.63
CA ASN A 582 -19.36 -16.45 -27.25
C ASN A 582 -20.11 -16.30 -25.91
N GLY A 583 -20.72 -15.12 -25.65
CA GLY A 583 -21.48 -14.86 -24.44
C GLY A 583 -20.63 -14.67 -23.19
N ARG A 584 -19.34 -14.43 -23.38
CA ARG A 584 -18.39 -14.13 -22.31
C ARG A 584 -17.70 -12.80 -22.55
N LEU A 585 -17.59 -12.01 -21.50
CA LEU A 585 -16.83 -10.75 -21.47
C LEU A 585 -15.44 -11.02 -20.90
N TYR A 586 -14.43 -11.02 -21.75
CA TYR A 586 -13.03 -11.16 -21.37
C TYR A 586 -12.50 -9.82 -20.87
N CYS A 587 -11.85 -9.83 -19.72
CA CYS A 587 -11.31 -8.65 -19.05
C CYS A 587 -9.78 -8.76 -18.98
N LEU A 588 -9.08 -7.79 -19.57
CA LEU A 588 -7.64 -7.68 -19.55
C LEU A 588 -7.21 -6.59 -18.56
N PHE A 589 -6.20 -6.90 -17.73
CA PHE A 589 -5.65 -5.98 -16.74
C PHE A 589 -4.17 -5.71 -17.00
N GLU A 590 -3.74 -4.47 -16.79
CA GLU A 590 -2.32 -4.12 -16.85
C GLU A 590 -1.60 -4.23 -15.49
N SER A 591 -2.33 -4.51 -14.39
CA SER A 591 -1.78 -4.54 -13.03
C SER A 591 -0.72 -5.61 -12.79
N GLY A 592 -0.68 -6.67 -13.61
CA GLY A 592 0.37 -7.69 -13.59
C GLY A 592 1.70 -7.25 -14.20
N SER A 593 1.74 -6.15 -14.95
CA SER A 593 2.98 -5.64 -15.55
C SER A 593 3.97 -5.15 -14.50
N PHE A 594 5.26 -5.16 -14.84
CA PHE A 594 6.32 -4.68 -13.96
C PHE A 594 6.07 -3.25 -13.46
N ALA A 595 5.50 -2.39 -14.32
CA ALA A 595 5.21 -1.00 -14.00
C ALA A 595 4.20 -0.83 -12.84
N TYR A 596 3.30 -1.79 -12.65
CA TYR A 596 2.15 -1.65 -11.74
C TYR A 596 2.04 -2.71 -10.68
N ARG A 597 2.65 -3.91 -10.85
CA ARG A 597 2.48 -5.04 -9.92
C ARG A 597 2.85 -4.76 -8.48
N LEU A 598 3.76 -3.80 -8.22
CA LEU A 598 4.16 -3.40 -6.87
C LEU A 598 3.25 -2.33 -6.25
N THR A 599 2.55 -1.55 -7.08
CA THR A 599 1.73 -0.41 -6.64
C THR A 599 0.24 -0.69 -6.75
N ALA A 600 -0.17 -1.64 -7.58
CA ALA A 600 -1.56 -2.05 -7.68
C ALA A 600 -1.97 -2.84 -6.42
N PRO A 601 -3.09 -2.51 -5.77
CA PRO A 601 -3.62 -3.25 -4.63
C PRO A 601 -3.89 -4.73 -4.94
N VAL A 602 -4.23 -5.03 -6.20
CA VAL A 602 -4.43 -6.38 -6.72
C VAL A 602 -3.65 -6.55 -8.00
N CYS A 603 -2.79 -7.56 -8.05
CA CYS A 603 -2.03 -7.92 -9.24
C CYS A 603 -2.80 -8.97 -10.05
N MET A 604 -3.34 -8.56 -11.19
CA MET A 604 -4.04 -9.43 -12.13
C MET A 604 -3.09 -9.80 -13.25
N ASP A 605 -2.62 -11.03 -13.27
CA ASP A 605 -1.68 -11.57 -14.26
C ASP A 605 -2.34 -12.53 -15.26
N ARG A 606 -3.67 -12.60 -15.21
CA ARG A 606 -4.48 -13.46 -16.05
C ARG A 606 -5.64 -12.70 -16.66
N VAL A 607 -6.07 -13.14 -17.82
CA VAL A 607 -7.35 -12.74 -18.43
C VAL A 607 -8.47 -13.41 -17.65
N VAL A 608 -9.46 -12.64 -17.25
CA VAL A 608 -10.65 -13.13 -16.56
C VAL A 608 -11.85 -12.97 -17.47
N SER A 609 -12.74 -13.94 -17.52
CA SER A 609 -13.98 -13.86 -18.29
C SER A 609 -15.21 -13.90 -17.41
N LEU A 610 -16.21 -13.11 -17.75
CA LEU A 610 -17.51 -13.00 -17.07
C LEU A 610 -18.61 -13.53 -17.97
N ASP A 611 -19.71 -14.03 -17.39
CA ASP A 611 -20.92 -14.36 -18.13
C ASP A 611 -21.67 -13.08 -18.52
N GLU A 612 -21.71 -12.75 -19.80
CA GLU A 612 -22.39 -11.55 -20.31
C GLU A 612 -23.89 -11.58 -20.06
N SER A 613 -24.52 -12.75 -20.13
CA SER A 613 -25.96 -12.87 -19.90
C SER A 613 -26.31 -12.54 -18.44
N ALA A 614 -25.49 -12.97 -17.49
CA ALA A 614 -25.65 -12.63 -16.08
C ALA A 614 -25.38 -11.14 -15.82
N LEU A 615 -24.41 -10.55 -16.52
CA LEU A 615 -24.08 -9.13 -16.43
C LEU A 615 -25.24 -8.25 -16.92
N VAL A 616 -25.92 -8.66 -18.00
CA VAL A 616 -26.95 -7.85 -18.67
C VAL A 616 -28.35 -8.06 -18.07
N GLN A 617 -28.68 -9.25 -17.57
CA GLN A 617 -30.03 -9.57 -17.08
C GLN A 617 -30.34 -9.09 -15.66
N ARG A 618 -29.37 -8.60 -14.93
CA ARG A 618 -29.59 -8.14 -13.55
C ARG A 618 -30.42 -6.84 -13.54
N ARG A 619 -31.64 -6.94 -13.03
CA ARG A 619 -32.54 -5.84 -12.74
C ARG A 619 -32.41 -5.39 -11.28
#